data_42881aae2475d9ad8170a02c920a6f79
#
_entry.id   42881aae2475d9ad8170a02c920a6f79
#
_cell.length_a   1.000
_cell.length_b   1.000
_cell.length_c   1.000
_cell.angle_alpha   90.00
_cell.angle_beta   90.00
_cell.angle_gamma   90.00
#
_symmetry.space_group_name_H-M   'P 1'
#
loop_
_entity.id
_entity.type
_entity.pdbx_description
1 polymer ?
#
loop_
_entity_poly.entity_id
_entity_poly.type
_entity_poly.pdbx_seq_one_letter_code
_entity_poly.pdbx_strand_id
1 'polypeptide(L)'
;MKSTSACCDNIARLKQELDTADAVVIGAGSGLSTSAGFTYIGERFQKYFGDFIAKYGFRDMYSGGFYPFDSLEEHWAYWSRYIYINRYMDASKPVYQNLYELVKEKDYFVLTTNVDHCFQKAGFDKQRLFYTQGDYGLWQCSRPCHQKTYDNEEQVRRMVEQQQHLRIPPELVPRCPVCGAPMTMN
;
A
#
# COMPACT_ATOMS: atom_id res chain seq x y z
N MET A 1 -25.64 -2.14 -28.59
CA MET A 1 -26.46 -2.60 -27.45
C MET A 1 -26.35 -4.10 -27.16
N LYS A 2 -25.19 -4.77 -27.39
CA LYS A 2 -24.97 -6.21 -27.05
C LYS A 2 -24.13 -6.41 -25.78
N SER A 3 -23.73 -5.35 -25.07
CA SER A 3 -22.77 -5.42 -23.95
C SER A 3 -23.40 -5.65 -22.57
N THR A 4 -24.67 -5.27 -22.37
CA THR A 4 -25.29 -5.33 -21.03
C THR A 4 -25.81 -6.73 -20.66
N SER A 5 -26.37 -7.50 -21.60
CA SER A 5 -26.87 -8.84 -21.31
C SER A 5 -25.74 -9.82 -21.00
N ALA A 6 -24.65 -9.82 -21.77
CA ALA A 6 -23.51 -10.68 -21.52
C ALA A 6 -22.79 -10.37 -20.16
N CYS A 7 -22.81 -9.12 -19.72
CA CYS A 7 -22.29 -8.75 -18.41
C CYS A 7 -23.18 -9.28 -17.27
N CYS A 8 -24.50 -9.16 -17.41
CA CYS A 8 -25.45 -9.69 -16.44
C CYS A 8 -25.37 -11.22 -16.32
N ASP A 9 -25.22 -11.91 -17.44
CA ASP A 9 -25.10 -13.39 -17.48
C ASP A 9 -23.81 -13.83 -16.77
N ASN A 10 -22.69 -13.12 -16.99
CA ASN A 10 -21.42 -13.42 -16.33
C ASN A 10 -21.48 -13.16 -14.82
N ILE A 11 -22.15 -12.11 -14.37
CA ILE A 11 -22.34 -11.81 -12.94
C ILE A 11 -23.21 -12.88 -12.29
N ALA A 12 -24.30 -13.29 -12.93
CA ALA A 12 -25.18 -14.34 -12.41
C ALA A 12 -24.42 -15.68 -12.29
N ARG A 13 -23.60 -16.01 -13.29
CA ARG A 13 -22.75 -17.19 -13.26
C ARG A 13 -21.70 -17.11 -12.15
N LEU A 14 -20.99 -15.98 -12.01
CA LEU A 14 -20.04 -15.80 -10.93
C LEU A 14 -20.68 -15.96 -9.55
N LYS A 15 -21.87 -15.41 -9.36
CA LYS A 15 -22.63 -15.58 -8.11
C LYS A 15 -22.93 -17.05 -7.85
N GLN A 16 -23.41 -17.78 -8.84
CA GLN A 16 -23.71 -19.22 -8.72
C GLN A 16 -22.45 -20.02 -8.35
N GLU A 17 -21.30 -19.76 -9.02
CA GLU A 17 -20.04 -20.41 -8.70
C GLU A 17 -19.58 -20.10 -7.27
N LEU A 18 -19.69 -18.84 -6.84
CA LEU A 18 -19.38 -18.45 -5.46
C LEU A 18 -20.31 -19.14 -4.44
N ASP A 19 -21.62 -19.24 -4.73
CA ASP A 19 -22.59 -19.85 -3.80
C ASP A 19 -22.35 -21.35 -3.61
N THR A 20 -21.85 -22.04 -4.63
CA THR A 20 -21.62 -23.50 -4.63
C THR A 20 -20.16 -23.90 -4.36
N ALA A 21 -19.23 -22.96 -4.30
CA ALA A 21 -17.82 -23.25 -4.04
C ALA A 21 -17.58 -23.72 -2.60
N ASP A 22 -16.81 -24.79 -2.42
CA ASP A 22 -16.34 -25.27 -1.11
C ASP A 22 -15.33 -24.31 -0.49
N ALA A 23 -14.51 -23.65 -1.31
CA ALA A 23 -13.52 -22.68 -0.87
C ALA A 23 -13.29 -21.59 -1.94
N VAL A 24 -12.85 -20.41 -1.52
CA VAL A 24 -12.58 -19.26 -2.38
C VAL A 24 -11.13 -18.79 -2.23
N VAL A 25 -10.36 -18.82 -3.30
CA VAL A 25 -9.01 -18.23 -3.32
C VAL A 25 -9.03 -16.88 -4.01
N ILE A 26 -8.55 -15.85 -3.32
CA ILE A 26 -8.48 -14.48 -3.82
C ILE A 26 -7.04 -14.16 -4.18
N GLY A 27 -6.74 -14.01 -5.47
CA GLY A 27 -5.48 -13.46 -5.97
C GLY A 27 -5.62 -11.95 -6.20
N ALA A 28 -4.78 -11.12 -5.54
CA ALA A 28 -4.90 -9.68 -5.65
C ALA A 28 -3.54 -8.99 -5.84
N GLY A 29 -3.51 -8.01 -6.72
CA GLY A 29 -2.40 -7.10 -6.96
C GLY A 29 -2.83 -5.63 -6.90
N SER A 30 -1.96 -4.72 -7.34
CA SER A 30 -2.15 -3.26 -7.29
C SER A 30 -3.43 -2.77 -7.98
N GLY A 31 -3.97 -3.53 -8.94
CA GLY A 31 -5.25 -3.22 -9.59
C GLY A 31 -6.43 -3.17 -8.62
N LEU A 32 -6.44 -4.03 -7.59
CA LEU A 32 -7.47 -3.99 -6.54
C LEU A 32 -7.37 -2.70 -5.73
N SER A 33 -6.16 -2.32 -5.30
CA SER A 33 -5.91 -1.06 -4.59
C SER A 33 -6.27 0.16 -5.45
N THR A 34 -5.92 0.14 -6.73
CA THR A 34 -6.30 1.19 -7.69
C THR A 34 -7.83 1.34 -7.79
N SER A 35 -8.56 0.23 -7.84
CA SER A 35 -10.03 0.23 -7.87
C SER A 35 -10.64 0.81 -6.58
N ALA A 36 -9.96 0.62 -5.44
CA ALA A 36 -10.31 1.21 -4.14
C ALA A 36 -9.92 2.70 -4.00
N GLY A 37 -9.24 3.29 -5.01
CA GLY A 37 -8.88 4.70 -5.04
C GLY A 37 -7.40 5.00 -4.80
N PHE A 38 -6.55 4.00 -4.60
CA PHE A 38 -5.10 4.18 -4.44
C PHE A 38 -4.41 4.28 -5.80
N THR A 39 -4.70 5.37 -6.52
CA THR A 39 -4.07 5.64 -7.83
C THR A 39 -2.67 6.23 -7.66
N TYR A 40 -1.74 5.84 -8.54
CA TYR A 40 -0.35 6.31 -8.54
C TYR A 40 -0.08 7.45 -9.52
N ILE A 41 -1.09 7.83 -10.30
CA ILE A 41 -1.06 8.91 -11.30
C ILE A 41 -2.25 9.86 -11.11
N GLY A 42 -2.28 10.93 -11.89
CA GLY A 42 -3.41 11.87 -11.94
C GLY A 42 -3.54 12.74 -10.67
N GLU A 43 -4.77 13.12 -10.34
CA GLU A 43 -5.07 14.09 -9.29
C GLU A 43 -4.49 13.72 -7.91
N ARG A 44 -4.56 12.45 -7.53
CA ARG A 44 -4.02 12.00 -6.25
C ARG A 44 -2.51 12.18 -6.18
N PHE A 45 -1.78 11.84 -7.25
CA PHE A 45 -0.35 12.05 -7.32
C PHE A 45 0.01 13.55 -7.31
N GLN A 46 -0.69 14.37 -8.08
CA GLN A 46 -0.49 15.82 -8.10
C GLN A 46 -0.76 16.45 -6.72
N LYS A 47 -1.83 16.01 -6.05
CA LYS A 47 -2.20 16.53 -4.72
C LYS A 47 -1.12 16.31 -3.67
N TYR A 48 -0.52 15.14 -3.63
CA TYR A 48 0.40 14.75 -2.54
C TYR A 48 1.89 14.93 -2.90
N PHE A 49 2.23 15.06 -4.19
CA PHE A 49 3.61 15.12 -4.67
C PHE A 49 3.86 16.28 -5.65
N GLY A 50 2.99 17.29 -5.69
CA GLY A 50 3.12 18.42 -6.63
C GLY A 50 4.46 19.14 -6.56
N ASP A 51 5.02 19.30 -5.38
CA ASP A 51 6.35 19.89 -5.15
C ASP A 51 7.51 18.99 -5.66
N PHE A 52 7.42 17.68 -5.48
CA PHE A 52 8.36 16.71 -6.05
C PHE A 52 8.23 16.65 -7.58
N ILE A 53 7.02 16.70 -8.10
CA ILE A 53 6.77 16.77 -9.55
C ILE A 53 7.42 18.02 -10.13
N ALA A 54 7.25 19.18 -9.49
CA ALA A 54 7.83 20.44 -9.95
C ALA A 54 9.37 20.41 -9.93
N LYS A 55 9.99 19.76 -8.94
CA LYS A 55 11.46 19.68 -8.83
C LYS A 55 12.08 18.63 -9.76
N TYR A 56 11.47 17.45 -9.85
CA TYR A 56 12.09 16.27 -10.49
C TYR A 56 11.42 15.83 -11.79
N GLY A 57 10.25 16.38 -12.14
CA GLY A 57 9.51 15.99 -13.33
C GLY A 57 8.92 14.58 -13.27
N PHE A 58 8.62 14.06 -12.07
CA PHE A 58 8.05 12.72 -11.91
C PHE A 58 6.72 12.59 -12.62
N ARG A 59 6.47 11.46 -13.28
CA ARG A 59 5.26 11.16 -14.03
C ARG A 59 4.25 10.33 -13.26
N ASP A 60 4.72 9.59 -12.30
CA ASP A 60 3.91 8.72 -11.43
C ASP A 60 4.59 8.54 -10.06
N MET A 61 3.80 8.11 -9.08
CA MET A 61 4.26 7.93 -7.71
C MET A 61 5.26 6.77 -7.57
N TYR A 62 5.09 5.71 -8.36
CA TYR A 62 5.91 4.51 -8.26
C TYR A 62 7.34 4.78 -8.75
N SER A 63 7.49 5.35 -9.95
CA SER A 63 8.81 5.66 -10.51
C SER A 63 9.59 6.67 -9.66
N GLY A 64 8.90 7.65 -9.04
CA GLY A 64 9.54 8.59 -8.11
C GLY A 64 10.13 7.93 -6.86
N GLY A 65 9.57 6.79 -6.42
CA GLY A 65 10.10 6.03 -5.28
C GLY A 65 11.48 5.41 -5.53
N PHE A 66 11.84 5.17 -6.78
CA PHE A 66 13.15 4.64 -7.17
C PHE A 66 14.17 5.72 -7.55
N TYR A 67 13.81 6.99 -7.43
CA TYR A 67 14.73 8.08 -7.73
C TYR A 67 15.89 8.10 -6.71
N PRO A 68 17.15 8.23 -7.16
CA PRO A 68 18.31 8.28 -6.28
C PRO A 68 18.46 9.68 -5.66
N PHE A 69 17.67 9.96 -4.62
CA PHE A 69 17.73 11.23 -3.91
C PHE A 69 19.13 11.51 -3.33
N ASP A 70 19.55 12.77 -3.33
CA ASP A 70 20.88 13.19 -2.87
C ASP A 70 21.08 13.04 -1.36
N SER A 71 20.00 12.99 -0.58
CA SER A 71 20.04 12.85 0.87
C SER A 71 18.96 11.92 1.42
N LEU A 72 19.21 11.35 2.61
CA LEU A 72 18.22 10.54 3.31
C LEU A 72 17.00 11.37 3.76
N GLU A 73 17.20 12.64 4.09
CA GLU A 73 16.13 13.54 4.46
C GLU A 73 15.14 13.74 3.32
N GLU A 74 15.62 13.85 2.08
CA GLU A 74 14.78 14.00 0.91
C GLU A 74 14.13 12.67 0.48
N HIS A 75 14.91 11.59 0.51
CA HIS A 75 14.40 10.24 0.31
C HIS A 75 13.22 9.93 1.24
N TRP A 76 13.38 10.20 2.53
CA TRP A 76 12.34 9.93 3.51
C TRP A 76 11.20 10.95 3.49
N ALA A 77 11.42 12.17 2.98
CA ALA A 77 10.32 13.10 2.71
C ALA A 77 9.38 12.55 1.63
N TYR A 78 9.94 11.95 0.57
CA TYR A 78 9.16 11.27 -0.47
C TYR A 78 8.45 10.03 0.09
N TRP A 79 9.23 9.11 0.68
CA TRP A 79 8.72 7.83 1.14
C TRP A 79 7.75 7.93 2.32
N SER A 80 7.91 8.89 3.22
CA SER A 80 6.93 9.09 4.30
C SER A 80 5.55 9.48 3.76
N ARG A 81 5.47 10.36 2.77
CA ARG A 81 4.20 10.67 2.10
C ARG A 81 3.65 9.44 1.37
N TYR A 82 4.51 8.71 0.67
CA TYR A 82 4.13 7.50 -0.05
C TYR A 82 3.52 6.46 0.88
N ILE A 83 4.20 6.16 2.00
CA ILE A 83 3.72 5.26 3.04
C ILE A 83 2.41 5.79 3.64
N TYR A 84 2.40 7.04 4.06
CA TYR A 84 1.25 7.65 4.72
C TYR A 84 -0.04 7.51 3.90
N ILE A 85 0.00 7.91 2.64
CA ILE A 85 -1.19 7.90 1.80
C ILE A 85 -1.62 6.51 1.32
N ASN A 86 -0.69 5.55 1.21
CA ASN A 86 -1.00 4.20 0.72
C ASN A 86 -1.24 3.19 1.85
N ARG A 87 -0.72 3.44 3.07
CA ARG A 87 -0.79 2.51 4.19
C ARG A 87 -1.69 3.00 5.32
N TYR A 88 -1.65 4.31 5.61
CA TYR A 88 -2.33 4.86 6.79
C TYR A 88 -3.61 5.63 6.48
N MET A 89 -3.77 6.16 5.27
CA MET A 89 -5.05 6.72 4.85
C MET A 89 -6.04 5.61 4.47
N ASP A 90 -7.32 5.91 4.59
CA ASP A 90 -8.37 4.99 4.19
C ASP A 90 -8.62 5.02 2.68
N ALA A 91 -9.06 3.88 2.15
CA ALA A 91 -9.51 3.77 0.78
C ALA A 91 -10.75 4.65 0.55
N SER A 92 -10.79 5.33 -0.60
CA SER A 92 -11.94 6.18 -0.93
C SER A 92 -13.20 5.41 -1.36
N LYS A 93 -13.04 4.12 -1.65
CA LYS A 93 -14.15 3.23 -2.06
C LYS A 93 -14.10 1.93 -1.27
N PRO A 94 -15.25 1.36 -0.92
CA PRO A 94 -15.34 0.19 -0.03
C PRO A 94 -15.08 -1.14 -0.76
N VAL A 95 -14.09 -1.19 -1.66
CA VAL A 95 -13.83 -2.37 -2.51
C VAL A 95 -13.42 -3.58 -1.67
N TYR A 96 -12.52 -3.38 -0.71
CA TYR A 96 -12.03 -4.46 0.16
C TYR A 96 -13.12 -4.92 1.15
N GLN A 97 -13.91 -3.99 1.69
CA GLN A 97 -15.05 -4.31 2.56
C GLN A 97 -16.11 -5.12 1.79
N ASN A 98 -16.45 -4.70 0.58
CA ASN A 98 -17.39 -5.43 -0.27
C ASN A 98 -16.88 -6.84 -0.60
N LEU A 99 -15.58 -6.98 -0.88
CA LEU A 99 -14.97 -8.28 -1.13
C LEU A 99 -15.00 -9.17 0.13
N TYR A 100 -14.73 -8.59 1.29
CA TYR A 100 -14.84 -9.30 2.57
C TYR A 100 -16.25 -9.81 2.82
N GLU A 101 -17.27 -8.97 2.63
CA GLU A 101 -18.67 -9.36 2.79
C GLU A 101 -19.10 -10.53 1.89
N LEU A 102 -18.50 -10.65 0.70
CA LEU A 102 -18.78 -11.77 -0.20
C LEU A 102 -18.22 -13.11 0.29
N VAL A 103 -17.16 -13.11 1.11
CA VAL A 103 -16.42 -14.33 1.45
C VAL A 103 -16.33 -14.63 2.95
N LYS A 104 -16.71 -13.72 3.83
CA LYS A 104 -16.52 -13.84 5.30
C LYS A 104 -17.13 -15.10 5.92
N GLU A 105 -18.23 -15.62 5.36
CA GLU A 105 -18.90 -16.83 5.82
C GLU A 105 -18.44 -18.10 5.05
N LYS A 106 -17.42 -17.96 4.18
CA LYS A 106 -16.90 -19.06 3.36
C LYS A 106 -15.53 -19.50 3.86
N ASP A 107 -15.11 -20.67 3.46
CA ASP A 107 -13.70 -21.00 3.54
C ASP A 107 -12.94 -20.23 2.46
N TYR A 108 -12.09 -19.27 2.87
CA TYR A 108 -11.36 -18.43 1.93
C TYR A 108 -9.87 -18.35 2.27
N PHE A 109 -9.07 -18.05 1.25
CA PHE A 109 -7.67 -17.71 1.42
C PHE A 109 -7.27 -16.58 0.46
N VAL A 110 -6.44 -15.63 0.93
CA VAL A 110 -5.97 -14.49 0.15
C VAL A 110 -4.49 -14.61 -0.16
N LEU A 111 -4.15 -14.47 -1.43
CA LEU A 111 -2.78 -14.30 -1.92
C LEU A 111 -2.62 -12.91 -2.50
N THR A 112 -1.73 -12.10 -1.96
CA THR A 112 -1.57 -10.72 -2.46
C THR A 112 -0.11 -10.28 -2.54
N THR A 113 0.18 -9.46 -3.55
CA THR A 113 1.42 -8.70 -3.65
C THR A 113 1.28 -7.28 -3.09
N ASN A 114 0.09 -6.90 -2.60
CA ASN A 114 -0.16 -5.57 -2.06
C ASN A 114 0.47 -5.43 -0.67
N VAL A 115 1.01 -4.25 -0.41
CA VAL A 115 1.73 -3.87 0.83
C VAL A 115 1.00 -2.78 1.63
N ASP A 116 -0.25 -2.47 1.23
CA ASP A 116 -1.08 -1.38 1.74
C ASP A 116 -1.93 -1.74 2.98
N HIS A 117 -1.95 -3.01 3.36
CA HIS A 117 -2.71 -3.52 4.51
C HIS A 117 -4.24 -3.41 4.38
N CYS A 118 -4.76 -3.19 3.18
CA CYS A 118 -6.19 -2.97 2.97
C CYS A 118 -7.05 -4.20 3.29
N PHE A 119 -6.54 -5.40 3.06
CA PHE A 119 -7.24 -6.63 3.46
C PHE A 119 -7.44 -6.70 4.98
N GLN A 120 -6.38 -6.46 5.75
CA GLN A 120 -6.44 -6.48 7.21
C GLN A 120 -7.37 -5.39 7.74
N LYS A 121 -7.32 -4.17 7.16
CA LYS A 121 -8.24 -3.06 7.49
C LYS A 121 -9.71 -3.41 7.21
N ALA A 122 -9.98 -4.22 6.19
CA ALA A 122 -11.32 -4.66 5.84
C ALA A 122 -11.84 -5.82 6.72
N GLY A 123 -11.01 -6.38 7.59
CA GLY A 123 -11.41 -7.44 8.53
C GLY A 123 -11.04 -8.86 8.10
N PHE A 124 -10.28 -9.04 7.02
CA PHE A 124 -9.79 -10.36 6.64
C PHE A 124 -8.89 -10.98 7.72
N ASP A 125 -9.08 -12.26 8.02
CA ASP A 125 -8.28 -12.98 8.99
C ASP A 125 -6.83 -13.08 8.52
N LYS A 126 -5.90 -12.62 9.37
CA LYS A 126 -4.46 -12.64 9.08
C LYS A 126 -3.93 -14.07 8.86
N GLN A 127 -4.53 -15.09 9.45
CA GLN A 127 -4.15 -16.49 9.26
C GLN A 127 -4.55 -17.03 7.87
N ARG A 128 -5.48 -16.35 7.20
CA ARG A 128 -5.96 -16.65 5.85
C ARG A 128 -5.42 -15.70 4.80
N LEU A 129 -4.33 -14.98 5.12
CA LEU A 129 -3.77 -13.95 4.27
C LEU A 129 -2.27 -14.15 4.10
N PHE A 130 -1.83 -14.39 2.86
CA PHE A 130 -0.42 -14.46 2.48
C PHE A 130 -0.05 -13.28 1.59
N TYR A 131 0.80 -12.39 2.10
CA TYR A 131 1.34 -11.25 1.35
C TYR A 131 2.84 -11.43 1.11
N THR A 132 3.28 -11.26 -0.14
CA THR A 132 4.59 -11.70 -0.61
C THR A 132 5.66 -10.62 -0.68
N GLN A 133 5.28 -9.34 -0.54
CA GLN A 133 6.17 -8.20 -0.76
C GLN A 133 6.35 -7.30 0.47
N GLY A 134 6.05 -7.82 1.67
CA GLY A 134 6.19 -7.07 2.91
C GLY A 134 4.99 -6.15 3.23
N ASP A 135 5.23 -5.14 4.07
CA ASP A 135 4.22 -4.17 4.53
C ASP A 135 4.86 -2.78 4.63
N TYR A 136 4.26 -1.79 3.98
CA TYR A 136 4.71 -0.39 4.09
C TYR A 136 4.68 0.16 5.52
N GLY A 137 3.95 -0.47 6.43
CA GLY A 137 3.93 -0.13 7.85
C GLY A 137 5.15 -0.62 8.63
N LEU A 138 6.08 -1.33 8.00
CA LEU A 138 7.24 -1.91 8.65
C LEU A 138 8.56 -1.42 8.05
N TRP A 139 9.53 -1.20 8.94
CA TRP A 139 10.92 -0.96 8.55
C TRP A 139 11.83 -2.09 8.99
N GLN A 140 12.92 -2.29 8.27
CA GLN A 140 13.99 -3.21 8.59
C GLN A 140 15.37 -2.55 8.41
N CYS A 141 16.40 -3.16 9.00
CA CYS A 141 17.77 -2.69 8.82
C CYS A 141 18.23 -2.87 7.37
N SER A 142 18.73 -1.80 6.72
CA SER A 142 19.27 -1.88 5.35
C SER A 142 20.52 -2.78 5.22
N ARG A 143 21.19 -3.08 6.33
CA ARG A 143 22.38 -3.98 6.39
C ARG A 143 22.02 -5.36 6.96
N PRO A 144 20.82 -5.86 6.87
CA PRO A 144 20.17 -6.97 7.57
C PRO A 144 20.98 -7.56 8.75
N CYS A 145 21.35 -6.69 9.72
CA CYS A 145 22.13 -7.09 10.89
C CYS A 145 21.34 -7.94 11.89
N HIS A 146 20.03 -8.00 11.73
CA HIS A 146 19.08 -8.82 12.47
C HIS A 146 17.76 -8.91 11.68
N GLN A 147 16.85 -9.83 12.06
CA GLN A 147 15.61 -10.12 11.33
C GLN A 147 14.40 -9.34 11.85
N LYS A 148 14.53 -8.54 12.92
CA LYS A 148 13.42 -7.81 13.51
C LYS A 148 12.98 -6.66 12.59
N THR A 149 11.66 -6.55 12.39
CA THR A 149 11.00 -5.39 11.77
C THR A 149 10.43 -4.45 12.83
N TYR A 150 10.19 -3.21 12.45
CA TYR A 150 9.76 -2.13 13.35
C TYR A 150 8.56 -1.41 12.75
N ASP A 151 7.52 -1.22 13.56
CA ASP A 151 6.38 -0.37 13.20
C ASP A 151 6.85 1.06 12.94
N ASN A 152 6.24 1.71 11.94
CA ASN A 152 6.70 3.03 11.50
C ASN A 152 5.61 4.11 11.53
N GLU A 153 4.39 3.81 11.97
CA GLU A 153 3.27 4.72 11.84
C GLU A 153 3.51 6.09 12.50
N GLU A 154 3.91 6.08 13.76
CA GLU A 154 4.13 7.32 14.52
C GLU A 154 5.22 8.18 13.85
N GLN A 155 6.34 7.56 13.47
CA GLN A 155 7.45 8.28 12.86
C GLN A 155 7.11 8.78 11.46
N VAL A 156 6.39 8.00 10.65
CA VAL A 156 5.90 8.43 9.32
C VAL A 156 4.96 9.62 9.44
N ARG A 157 4.04 9.62 10.41
CA ARG A 157 3.15 10.76 10.65
C ARG A 157 3.93 12.02 11.02
N ARG A 158 4.91 11.92 11.91
CA ARG A 158 5.81 13.03 12.25
C ARG A 158 6.63 13.54 11.06
N MET A 159 7.15 12.65 10.23
CA MET A 159 7.86 13.03 9.00
C MET A 159 6.96 13.82 8.03
N VAL A 160 5.72 13.38 7.83
CA VAL A 160 4.77 14.07 6.94
C VAL A 160 4.40 15.44 7.51
N GLU A 161 4.21 15.55 8.82
CA GLU A 161 3.84 16.80 9.49
C GLU A 161 4.97 17.83 9.50
N GLN A 162 6.22 17.37 9.73
CA GLN A 162 7.34 18.27 10.00
C GLN A 162 8.22 18.54 8.78
N GLN A 163 7.99 17.86 7.64
CA GLN A 163 8.80 18.06 6.46
C GLN A 163 8.63 19.47 5.87
N GLN A 164 9.74 20.07 5.46
CA GLN A 164 9.79 21.36 4.79
C GLN A 164 10.77 21.29 3.61
N HIS A 165 10.48 22.02 2.54
CA HIS A 165 11.35 22.10 1.36
C HIS A 165 11.80 20.73 0.82
N LEU A 166 10.86 19.77 0.77
CA LEU A 166 11.10 18.37 0.33
C LEU A 166 12.07 17.58 1.23
N ARG A 167 12.24 17.97 2.49
CA ARG A 167 13.11 17.29 3.45
C ARG A 167 12.42 17.10 4.78
N ILE A 168 12.66 15.98 5.42
CA ILE A 168 12.34 15.77 6.81
C ILE A 168 13.45 16.33 7.72
N PRO A 169 13.16 16.65 8.99
CA PRO A 169 14.18 16.92 9.98
C PRO A 169 15.20 15.75 10.07
N PRO A 170 16.53 16.03 10.16
CA PRO A 170 17.55 14.97 10.18
C PRO A 170 17.37 13.95 11.30
N GLU A 171 16.85 14.37 12.45
CA GLU A 171 16.58 13.50 13.60
C GLU A 171 15.44 12.51 13.37
N LEU A 172 14.62 12.72 12.33
CA LEU A 172 13.57 11.78 11.93
C LEU A 172 14.05 10.74 10.91
N VAL A 173 15.28 10.83 10.40
CA VAL A 173 15.84 9.79 9.53
C VAL A 173 15.93 8.49 10.30
N PRO A 174 15.20 7.41 9.88
CA PRO A 174 15.13 6.19 10.65
C PRO A 174 16.46 5.43 10.60
N ARG A 175 16.94 5.04 11.77
CA ARG A 175 18.19 4.30 11.93
C ARG A 175 17.98 3.03 12.72
N CYS A 176 18.70 2.00 12.33
CA CYS A 176 18.70 0.72 13.01
C CYS A 176 19.19 0.88 14.46
N PRO A 177 18.40 0.46 15.47
CA PRO A 177 18.79 0.61 16.87
C PRO A 177 19.96 -0.32 17.27
N VAL A 178 20.32 -1.31 16.43
CA VAL A 178 21.39 -2.25 16.72
C VAL A 178 22.72 -1.79 16.09
N CYS A 179 22.73 -1.36 14.83
CA CYS A 179 23.99 -1.03 14.14
C CYS A 179 24.08 0.42 13.63
N GLY A 180 23.07 1.26 13.84
CA GLY A 180 23.05 2.66 13.41
C GLY A 180 22.88 2.87 11.89
N ALA A 181 22.85 1.82 11.08
CA ALA A 181 22.63 1.94 9.64
C ALA A 181 21.26 2.54 9.33
N PRO A 182 21.06 3.19 8.16
CA PRO A 182 19.72 3.59 7.76
C PRO A 182 18.74 2.41 7.76
N MET A 183 17.47 2.68 8.03
CA MET A 183 16.39 1.71 7.81
C MET A 183 15.96 1.72 6.35
N THR A 184 15.26 0.69 5.95
CA THR A 184 14.54 0.59 4.67
C THR A 184 13.15 0.01 4.89
N MET A 185 12.24 0.14 3.92
CA MET A 185 10.96 -0.55 3.96
C MET A 185 11.18 -2.08 3.97
N ASN A 186 10.24 -2.75 4.63
CA ASN A 186 10.19 -4.22 4.62
C ASN A 186 9.55 -4.72 3.32
#